data_8ad322f17a28208dc902a75175208e0d
#
_entry.id   8ad322f17a28208dc902a75175208e0d
#
_cell.length_a   1.000
_cell.length_b   1.000
_cell.length_c   1.000
_cell.angle_alpha   90.00
_cell.angle_beta   90.00
_cell.angle_gamma   90.00
#
_symmetry.space_group_name_H-M   'P 1'
#
loop_
_entity.id
_entity.type
_entity.pdbx_description
1 polymer ?
#
loop_
_entity_poly.entity_id
_entity_poly.type
_entity_poly.pdbx_seq_one_letter_code
_entity_poly.pdbx_strand_id
1 'polypeptide(L)'
;MARIMIPVEEFKERVARAAKLVQEKGLDVLVVNGSEADYADTRYFSNFWPVFERVGVAIAANGEAALMVGPESQVFAGDFSWMERICVVYQYRESANPAYPELKSETFKDVFKKLGVTGDNIRIGVAAKLNTNVVQFDGIRESYPNAEIVWADDIMLALRRIKSANEIACIREATRITELATKAVMAELKPGKTELELVGVAQKCIYENGAEYEGLPMYCFAEKSTRHAISRSSYKVIQEGDIVQLNLSAKICGYSPSIGLPVCCGKLSPEKRELVQFGLDAHYWTEEHLKPGVLASDVAKGFIEFYEKNGKRDNYFYGPCHGTGLIEVEAPWMETSSDYELMPNMTFQIDTFVTSPTFGLRWEKPIAITETGCENLAPAQIGTNGPIEVEN
;
A
#
# COMPACT_ATOMS: atom_id res chain seq x y z
N MET A 1 20.21 -3.91 15.91
CA MET A 1 19.96 -4.94 14.88
C MET A 1 20.32 -4.35 13.52
N ALA A 2 20.75 -5.17 12.54
CA ALA A 2 20.94 -4.67 11.19
C ALA A 2 19.57 -4.25 10.63
N ARG A 3 19.53 -3.14 9.89
CA ARG A 3 18.31 -2.65 9.24
C ARG A 3 17.87 -3.65 8.16
N ILE A 4 16.59 -4.02 8.15
CA ILE A 4 16.01 -4.85 7.10
C ILE A 4 15.97 -4.01 5.82
N MET A 5 16.47 -4.60 4.72
CA MET A 5 16.54 -3.96 3.40
C MET A 5 16.29 -5.00 2.31
N ILE A 6 15.74 -4.57 1.18
CA ILE A 6 15.72 -5.37 -0.04
C ILE A 6 17.11 -5.32 -0.67
N PRO A 7 17.76 -6.48 -0.95
CA PRO A 7 19.05 -6.53 -1.61
C PRO A 7 19.01 -5.94 -3.03
N VAL A 8 20.12 -5.34 -3.48
CA VAL A 8 20.23 -4.78 -4.84
C VAL A 8 20.02 -5.86 -5.91
N GLU A 9 20.49 -7.06 -5.66
CA GLU A 9 20.33 -8.21 -6.56
C GLU A 9 18.85 -8.52 -6.82
N GLU A 10 18.00 -8.40 -5.81
CA GLU A 10 16.56 -8.61 -5.98
C GLU A 10 15.92 -7.55 -6.87
N PHE A 11 16.33 -6.28 -6.78
CA PHE A 11 15.86 -5.25 -7.70
C PHE A 11 16.27 -5.55 -9.15
N LYS A 12 17.49 -6.06 -9.37
CA LYS A 12 17.96 -6.50 -10.69
C LYS A 12 17.12 -7.67 -11.23
N GLU A 13 16.81 -8.65 -10.38
CA GLU A 13 15.94 -9.77 -10.73
C GLU A 13 14.50 -9.30 -11.07
N ARG A 14 13.96 -8.30 -10.36
CA ARG A 14 12.66 -7.71 -10.65
C ARG A 14 12.63 -7.06 -12.04
N VAL A 15 13.69 -6.32 -12.41
CA VAL A 15 13.85 -5.74 -13.75
C VAL A 15 13.94 -6.85 -14.82
N ALA A 16 14.72 -7.90 -14.59
CA ALA A 16 14.84 -9.02 -15.52
C ALA A 16 13.50 -9.76 -15.72
N ARG A 17 12.73 -9.98 -14.64
CA ARG A 17 11.39 -10.57 -14.71
C ARG A 17 10.42 -9.68 -15.49
N ALA A 18 10.48 -8.35 -15.28
CA ALA A 18 9.67 -7.41 -16.05
C ALA A 18 10.02 -7.44 -17.54
N ALA A 19 11.30 -7.41 -17.89
CA ALA A 19 11.77 -7.48 -19.28
C ALA A 19 11.27 -8.76 -20.00
N LYS A 20 11.25 -9.89 -19.29
CA LYS A 20 10.68 -11.14 -19.82
C LYS A 20 9.19 -10.98 -20.15
N LEU A 21 8.40 -10.40 -19.26
CA LEU A 21 6.97 -10.14 -19.50
C LEU A 21 6.75 -9.14 -20.64
N VAL A 22 7.63 -8.13 -20.76
CA VAL A 22 7.66 -7.19 -21.90
C VAL A 22 7.83 -7.92 -23.21
N GLN A 23 8.80 -8.85 -23.28
CA GLN A 23 9.03 -9.70 -24.46
C GLN A 23 7.83 -10.60 -24.77
N GLU A 24 7.29 -11.29 -23.77
CA GLU A 24 6.15 -12.22 -23.91
C GLU A 24 4.91 -11.50 -24.47
N LYS A 25 4.74 -10.21 -24.14
CA LYS A 25 3.66 -9.36 -24.67
C LYS A 25 3.99 -8.70 -26.01
N GLY A 26 5.18 -8.93 -26.56
CA GLY A 26 5.63 -8.31 -27.80
C GLY A 26 5.77 -6.79 -27.70
N LEU A 27 6.10 -6.27 -26.52
CA LEU A 27 6.40 -4.87 -26.29
C LEU A 27 7.91 -4.61 -26.48
N ASP A 28 8.27 -3.43 -26.95
CA ASP A 28 9.67 -3.00 -27.04
C ASP A 28 10.17 -2.40 -25.71
N VAL A 29 9.27 -1.71 -25.01
CA VAL A 29 9.56 -1.04 -23.74
C VAL A 29 8.31 -0.94 -22.87
N LEU A 30 8.51 -1.05 -21.57
CA LEU A 30 7.53 -0.75 -20.53
C LEU A 30 7.90 0.58 -19.87
N VAL A 31 6.95 1.49 -19.75
CA VAL A 31 7.05 2.70 -18.92
C VAL A 31 6.14 2.54 -17.71
N VAL A 32 6.71 2.68 -16.53
CA VAL A 32 5.99 2.61 -15.27
C VAL A 32 6.05 3.98 -14.61
N ASN A 33 4.92 4.55 -14.22
CA ASN A 33 4.84 5.88 -13.63
C ASN A 33 4.49 5.82 -12.14
N GLY A 34 4.98 6.81 -11.38
CA GLY A 34 4.73 6.94 -9.96
C GLY A 34 4.72 8.39 -9.49
N SER A 35 4.25 8.58 -8.28
CA SER A 35 4.22 9.86 -7.57
C SER A 35 4.63 9.67 -6.11
N GLU A 36 4.73 10.75 -5.35
CA GLU A 36 4.96 10.68 -3.90
C GLU A 36 3.85 9.88 -3.18
N ALA A 37 2.60 10.09 -3.60
CA ALA A 37 1.43 9.44 -2.97
C ALA A 37 1.27 7.97 -3.38
N ASP A 38 1.63 7.62 -4.61
CA ASP A 38 1.61 6.25 -5.14
C ASP A 38 2.88 5.98 -5.94
N TYR A 39 3.86 5.48 -5.25
CA TYR A 39 5.21 5.18 -5.73
C TYR A 39 5.41 3.67 -5.97
N ALA A 40 4.44 2.85 -5.65
CA ALA A 40 4.65 1.43 -5.48
C ALA A 40 5.27 0.75 -6.70
N ASP A 41 4.71 0.99 -7.89
CA ASP A 41 5.19 0.35 -9.12
C ASP A 41 6.60 0.78 -9.50
N THR A 42 6.94 2.06 -9.34
CA THR A 42 8.28 2.56 -9.65
C THR A 42 9.31 2.18 -8.60
N ARG A 43 8.94 2.25 -7.31
CA ARG A 43 9.81 1.86 -6.21
C ARG A 43 10.14 0.38 -6.20
N TYR A 44 9.22 -0.46 -6.66
CA TYR A 44 9.43 -1.90 -6.83
C TYR A 44 10.69 -2.22 -7.64
N PHE A 45 11.01 -1.38 -8.65
CA PHE A 45 12.21 -1.54 -9.47
C PHE A 45 13.38 -0.71 -9.01
N SER A 46 13.14 0.54 -8.57
CA SER A 46 14.20 1.54 -8.39
C SER A 46 14.67 1.73 -6.95
N ASN A 47 13.89 1.28 -5.99
CA ASN A 47 14.01 1.66 -4.57
C ASN A 47 13.85 3.17 -4.31
N PHE A 48 13.55 3.96 -5.33
CA PHE A 48 13.42 5.41 -5.22
C PHE A 48 11.97 5.84 -4.89
N TRP A 49 11.83 6.74 -3.94
CA TRP A 49 10.58 7.36 -3.55
C TRP A 49 10.68 8.87 -3.74
N PRO A 50 9.94 9.47 -4.71
CA PRO A 50 10.03 10.88 -5.02
C PRO A 50 9.41 11.75 -3.93
N VAL A 51 9.79 13.04 -3.91
CA VAL A 51 9.17 14.10 -3.10
C VAL A 51 8.81 15.25 -4.04
N PHE A 52 7.56 15.74 -3.98
CA PHE A 52 6.96 16.77 -4.83
C PHE A 52 6.93 16.42 -6.32
N GLU A 53 8.04 15.99 -6.89
CA GLU A 53 8.17 15.57 -8.29
C GLU A 53 7.57 14.16 -8.49
N ARG A 54 7.44 13.78 -9.73
CA ARG A 54 7.04 12.43 -10.11
C ARG A 54 8.25 11.60 -10.50
N VAL A 55 8.00 10.31 -10.71
CA VAL A 55 9.05 9.34 -11.07
C VAL A 55 8.53 8.38 -12.12
N GLY A 56 9.41 7.92 -12.98
CA GLY A 56 9.14 6.85 -13.93
C GLY A 56 10.28 5.84 -14.00
N VAL A 57 9.97 4.64 -14.40
CA VAL A 57 10.96 3.61 -14.75
C VAL A 57 10.65 3.13 -16.16
N ALA A 58 11.65 3.16 -17.06
CA ALA A 58 11.56 2.54 -18.37
C ALA A 58 12.36 1.23 -18.37
N ILE A 59 11.75 0.14 -18.86
CA ILE A 59 12.38 -1.17 -18.94
C ILE A 59 12.20 -1.69 -20.38
N ALA A 60 13.29 -1.85 -21.11
CA ALA A 60 13.28 -2.38 -22.45
C ALA A 60 13.23 -3.92 -22.47
N ALA A 61 12.75 -4.48 -23.56
CA ALA A 61 12.66 -5.93 -23.77
C ALA A 61 14.02 -6.64 -23.63
N ASN A 62 15.14 -5.96 -23.87
CA ASN A 62 16.49 -6.51 -23.72
C ASN A 62 17.00 -6.52 -22.27
N GLY A 63 16.21 -6.04 -21.29
CA GLY A 63 16.57 -5.99 -19.87
C GLY A 63 17.25 -4.69 -19.44
N GLU A 64 17.58 -3.77 -20.36
CA GLU A 64 18.09 -2.45 -20.02
C GLU A 64 16.98 -1.60 -19.37
N ALA A 65 17.33 -0.84 -18.32
CA ALA A 65 16.38 -0.01 -17.60
C ALA A 65 16.95 1.36 -17.26
N ALA A 66 16.07 2.34 -17.08
CA ALA A 66 16.40 3.69 -16.63
C ALA A 66 15.36 4.21 -15.63
N LEU A 67 15.84 4.96 -14.66
CA LEU A 67 15.03 5.78 -13.77
C LEU A 67 14.83 7.16 -14.41
N MET A 68 13.59 7.61 -14.52
CA MET A 68 13.22 8.92 -15.05
C MET A 68 12.71 9.78 -13.90
N VAL A 69 13.31 10.94 -13.72
CA VAL A 69 13.00 11.87 -12.61
C VAL A 69 12.83 13.29 -13.12
N GLY A 70 12.21 14.13 -12.32
CA GLY A 70 12.22 15.56 -12.56
C GLY A 70 13.59 16.19 -12.25
N PRO A 71 13.79 17.47 -12.63
CA PRO A 71 15.07 18.15 -12.52
C PRO A 71 15.63 18.25 -11.10
N GLU A 72 14.79 18.41 -10.08
CA GLU A 72 15.23 18.58 -8.70
C GLU A 72 15.58 17.26 -8.02
N SER A 73 15.03 16.15 -8.50
CA SER A 73 15.25 14.82 -7.93
C SER A 73 16.53 14.13 -8.39
N GLN A 74 17.28 14.68 -9.36
CA GLN A 74 18.43 13.99 -9.98
C GLN A 74 19.48 13.55 -8.96
N VAL A 75 19.93 14.46 -8.09
CA VAL A 75 20.94 14.17 -7.06
C VAL A 75 20.38 13.21 -6.02
N PHE A 76 19.17 13.49 -5.54
CA PHE A 76 18.48 12.63 -4.57
C PHE A 76 18.31 11.19 -5.08
N ALA A 77 17.91 11.02 -6.35
CA ALA A 77 17.80 9.71 -6.97
C ALA A 77 19.16 9.00 -7.09
N GLY A 78 20.24 9.74 -7.37
CA GLY A 78 21.60 9.23 -7.42
C GLY A 78 22.08 8.65 -6.08
N ASP A 79 21.67 9.27 -4.98
CA ASP A 79 22.07 8.83 -3.63
C ASP A 79 21.24 7.66 -3.08
N PHE A 80 19.98 7.51 -3.52
CA PHE A 80 19.04 6.56 -2.91
C PHE A 80 18.61 5.41 -3.82
N SER A 81 18.66 5.55 -5.16
CA SER A 81 18.38 4.46 -6.08
C SER A 81 19.63 3.63 -6.34
N TRP A 82 19.44 2.33 -6.57
CA TRP A 82 20.49 1.45 -7.08
C TRP A 82 20.70 1.60 -8.60
N MET A 83 19.75 2.24 -9.31
CA MET A 83 19.78 2.40 -10.75
C MET A 83 20.81 3.47 -11.15
N GLU A 84 21.85 3.07 -11.88
CA GLU A 84 22.91 3.99 -12.33
C GLU A 84 22.46 4.91 -13.47
N ARG A 85 21.50 4.44 -14.31
CA ARG A 85 20.99 5.24 -15.44
C ARG A 85 19.80 6.07 -14.97
N ILE A 86 20.08 7.32 -14.63
CA ILE A 86 19.10 8.32 -14.21
C ILE A 86 18.96 9.35 -15.33
N CYS A 87 17.73 9.55 -15.81
CA CYS A 87 17.38 10.48 -16.88
C CYS A 87 16.49 11.60 -16.34
N VAL A 88 16.85 12.85 -16.63
CA VAL A 88 16.03 14.01 -16.26
C VAL A 88 15.04 14.29 -17.36
N VAL A 89 13.75 14.12 -17.05
CA VAL A 89 12.64 14.24 -18.02
C VAL A 89 11.62 15.23 -17.48
N TYR A 90 11.34 16.32 -18.20
CA TYR A 90 10.48 17.41 -17.72
C TYR A 90 9.04 17.00 -17.42
N GLN A 91 8.55 15.93 -18.01
CA GLN A 91 7.23 15.38 -17.71
C GLN A 91 7.09 14.87 -16.27
N TYR A 92 8.19 14.74 -15.55
CA TYR A 92 8.22 14.32 -14.14
C TYR A 92 8.44 15.45 -13.15
N ARG A 93 8.55 16.72 -13.60
CA ARG A 93 8.66 17.87 -12.70
C ARG A 93 7.44 18.06 -11.82
N GLU A 94 7.58 18.86 -10.80
CA GLU A 94 6.52 19.20 -9.86
C GLU A 94 5.32 19.92 -10.52
N SER A 95 4.18 19.94 -9.81
CA SER A 95 2.92 20.49 -10.32
C SER A 95 2.92 22.02 -10.51
N ALA A 96 3.85 22.76 -9.86
CA ALA A 96 4.06 24.19 -10.10
C ALA A 96 4.58 24.49 -11.51
N ASN A 97 5.00 23.43 -12.24
CA ASN A 97 5.40 23.50 -13.64
C ASN A 97 6.55 24.48 -13.94
N PRO A 98 7.65 24.45 -13.18
CA PRO A 98 8.79 25.33 -13.44
C PRO A 98 9.42 25.03 -14.79
N ALA A 99 9.94 26.07 -15.46
CA ALA A 99 10.46 25.96 -16.83
C ALA A 99 11.90 25.47 -16.89
N TYR A 100 12.73 25.72 -15.86
CA TYR A 100 14.15 25.38 -15.79
C TYR A 100 14.93 25.69 -17.07
N PRO A 101 14.96 26.96 -17.55
CA PRO A 101 15.45 27.29 -18.88
C PRO A 101 16.94 26.94 -19.13
N GLU A 102 17.73 26.81 -18.05
CA GLU A 102 19.15 26.48 -18.13
C GLU A 102 19.44 24.97 -18.04
N LEU A 103 18.40 24.14 -17.76
CA LEU A 103 18.54 22.68 -17.64
C LEU A 103 18.22 21.99 -18.96
N LYS A 104 19.07 21.03 -19.34
CA LYS A 104 18.78 20.12 -20.44
C LYS A 104 17.99 18.95 -19.92
N SER A 105 16.76 18.78 -20.40
CA SER A 105 15.99 17.58 -20.17
C SER A 105 16.09 16.62 -21.34
N GLU A 106 15.82 15.35 -21.05
CA GLU A 106 15.72 14.29 -22.04
C GLU A 106 14.26 14.10 -22.44
N THR A 107 14.03 13.67 -23.67
CA THR A 107 12.74 13.18 -24.14
C THR A 107 12.61 11.68 -23.88
N PHE A 108 11.39 11.12 -23.95
CA PHE A 108 11.23 9.65 -23.91
C PHE A 108 12.02 8.98 -25.06
N LYS A 109 12.19 9.64 -26.19
CA LYS A 109 12.99 9.13 -27.31
C LYS A 109 14.49 9.03 -26.94
N ASP A 110 15.03 10.00 -26.22
CA ASP A 110 16.41 9.97 -25.74
C ASP A 110 16.61 8.84 -24.72
N VAL A 111 15.67 8.69 -23.79
CA VAL A 111 15.70 7.61 -22.79
C VAL A 111 15.68 6.25 -23.47
N PHE A 112 14.71 6.00 -24.36
CA PHE A 112 14.56 4.69 -25.01
C PHE A 112 15.76 4.33 -25.88
N LYS A 113 16.34 5.34 -26.57
CA LYS A 113 17.59 5.16 -27.33
C LYS A 113 18.74 4.69 -26.43
N LYS A 114 18.86 5.23 -25.20
CA LYS A 114 19.85 4.76 -24.21
C LYS A 114 19.62 3.32 -23.77
N LEU A 115 18.39 2.82 -23.87
CA LEU A 115 18.02 1.44 -23.56
C LEU A 115 18.17 0.50 -24.77
N GLY A 116 18.66 1.02 -25.90
CA GLY A 116 18.81 0.24 -27.14
C GLY A 116 17.50 0.04 -27.92
N VAL A 117 16.43 0.74 -27.54
CA VAL A 117 15.18 0.74 -28.31
C VAL A 117 15.31 1.74 -29.45
N THR A 118 15.32 1.22 -30.68
CA THR A 118 15.51 2.00 -31.91
C THR A 118 14.32 1.80 -32.86
N GLY A 119 14.04 2.81 -33.67
CA GLY A 119 12.89 2.80 -34.58
C GLY A 119 11.76 3.71 -34.08
N ASP A 120 10.82 4.02 -34.97
CA ASP A 120 9.69 4.92 -34.68
C ASP A 120 8.35 4.15 -34.56
N ASN A 121 8.29 2.93 -35.10
CA ASN A 121 7.11 2.05 -35.06
C ASN A 121 7.33 0.98 -33.98
N ILE A 122 7.28 1.40 -32.72
CA ILE A 122 7.50 0.52 -31.56
C ILE A 122 6.20 0.29 -30.81
N ARG A 123 6.17 -0.75 -29.97
CA ARG A 123 5.07 -1.02 -29.05
C ARG A 123 5.48 -0.67 -27.63
N ILE A 124 4.77 0.27 -27.03
CA ILE A 124 5.05 0.80 -25.70
C ILE A 124 3.97 0.33 -24.74
N GLY A 125 4.34 -0.42 -23.71
CA GLY A 125 3.51 -0.68 -22.56
C GLY A 125 3.59 0.49 -21.56
N VAL A 126 2.44 0.95 -21.07
CA VAL A 126 2.38 1.95 -19.97
C VAL A 126 1.66 1.31 -18.80
N ALA A 127 2.31 1.24 -17.65
CA ALA A 127 1.74 0.75 -16.41
C ALA A 127 1.51 1.89 -15.41
N ALA A 128 0.76 1.58 -14.34
CA ALA A 128 0.22 2.56 -13.40
C ALA A 128 -0.73 3.55 -14.08
N LYS A 129 -1.73 3.03 -14.76
CA LYS A 129 -2.72 3.81 -15.53
C LYS A 129 -3.36 4.93 -14.70
N LEU A 130 -3.76 4.63 -13.47
CA LEU A 130 -4.40 5.61 -12.57
C LEU A 130 -3.42 6.67 -12.03
N ASN A 131 -2.12 6.42 -12.11
CA ASN A 131 -1.07 7.32 -11.65
C ASN A 131 -0.39 8.08 -12.80
N THR A 132 -0.51 7.56 -14.02
CA THR A 132 0.00 8.23 -15.23
C THR A 132 -0.85 9.47 -15.52
N ASN A 133 -0.25 10.64 -15.44
CA ASN A 133 -0.94 11.87 -15.80
C ASN A 133 -0.89 12.17 -17.31
N VAL A 134 -1.72 13.11 -17.77
CA VAL A 134 -1.80 13.50 -19.18
C VAL A 134 -0.45 14.00 -19.72
N VAL A 135 0.34 14.74 -18.94
CA VAL A 135 1.62 15.32 -19.37
C VAL A 135 2.65 14.22 -19.66
N GLN A 136 2.67 13.16 -18.84
CA GLN A 136 3.53 12.00 -19.06
C GLN A 136 3.09 11.22 -20.30
N PHE A 137 1.78 10.96 -20.41
CA PHE A 137 1.22 10.21 -21.53
C PHE A 137 1.39 10.94 -22.86
N ASP A 138 1.13 12.24 -22.89
CA ASP A 138 1.34 13.07 -24.08
C ASP A 138 2.81 13.17 -24.46
N GLY A 139 3.74 13.28 -23.48
CA GLY A 139 5.18 13.28 -23.74
C GLY A 139 5.68 11.98 -24.41
N ILE A 140 5.07 10.81 -24.06
CA ILE A 140 5.35 9.55 -24.76
C ILE A 140 4.84 9.64 -26.20
N ARG A 141 3.59 10.10 -26.41
CA ARG A 141 2.95 10.23 -27.74
C ARG A 141 3.70 11.21 -28.64
N GLU A 142 4.15 12.33 -28.11
CA GLU A 142 4.93 13.34 -28.84
C GLU A 142 6.29 12.77 -29.26
N SER A 143 6.94 11.99 -28.36
CA SER A 143 8.22 11.35 -28.66
C SER A 143 8.10 10.23 -29.71
N TYR A 144 6.94 9.54 -29.75
CA TYR A 144 6.68 8.41 -30.63
C TYR A 144 5.27 8.48 -31.24
N PRO A 145 5.04 9.38 -32.22
CA PRO A 145 3.70 9.60 -32.77
C PRO A 145 3.14 8.40 -33.54
N ASN A 146 3.99 7.47 -33.96
CA ASN A 146 3.61 6.27 -34.70
C ASN A 146 3.64 4.99 -33.85
N ALA A 147 3.94 5.08 -32.56
CA ALA A 147 3.99 3.91 -31.68
C ALA A 147 2.58 3.38 -31.35
N GLU A 148 2.47 2.09 -31.20
CA GLU A 148 1.32 1.48 -30.52
C GLU A 148 1.52 1.56 -29.01
N ILE A 149 0.66 2.32 -28.31
CA ILE A 149 0.70 2.46 -26.84
C ILE A 149 -0.42 1.64 -26.25
N VAL A 150 -0.09 0.73 -25.32
CA VAL A 150 -1.05 -0.14 -24.63
C VAL A 150 -0.89 -0.04 -23.12
N TRP A 151 -2.00 -0.19 -22.37
CA TRP A 151 -1.95 -0.32 -20.93
C TRP A 151 -1.43 -1.70 -20.55
N ALA A 152 -0.51 -1.73 -19.58
CA ALA A 152 0.23 -2.93 -19.18
C ALA A 152 0.27 -3.10 -17.64
N ASP A 153 -0.77 -2.67 -16.95
CA ASP A 153 -0.90 -2.79 -15.47
C ASP A 153 -0.87 -4.25 -15.01
N ASP A 154 -1.29 -5.18 -15.84
CA ASP A 154 -1.25 -6.61 -15.57
C ASP A 154 0.18 -7.16 -15.40
N ILE A 155 1.19 -6.52 -16.01
CA ILE A 155 2.60 -6.82 -15.74
C ILE A 155 2.93 -6.53 -14.28
N MET A 156 2.53 -5.37 -13.77
CA MET A 156 2.80 -4.99 -12.38
C MET A 156 2.05 -5.88 -11.39
N LEU A 157 0.78 -6.19 -11.68
CA LEU A 157 0.02 -7.13 -10.87
C LEU A 157 0.70 -8.51 -10.81
N ALA A 158 1.16 -9.05 -11.94
CA ALA A 158 1.84 -10.34 -12.00
C ALA A 158 3.15 -10.36 -11.20
N LEU A 159 3.89 -9.24 -11.18
CA LEU A 159 5.16 -9.13 -10.48
C LEU A 159 4.99 -8.94 -8.98
N ARG A 160 3.99 -8.14 -8.53
CA ARG A 160 3.87 -7.68 -7.15
C ARG A 160 2.95 -8.52 -6.27
N ARG A 161 1.99 -9.25 -6.85
CA ARG A 161 1.01 -10.01 -6.05
C ARG A 161 1.62 -11.13 -5.20
N ILE A 162 2.71 -11.75 -5.65
CA ILE A 162 3.46 -12.78 -4.90
C ILE A 162 4.73 -12.15 -4.33
N LYS A 163 4.82 -12.11 -3.02
CA LYS A 163 5.93 -11.43 -2.33
C LYS A 163 7.13 -12.34 -2.20
N SER A 164 8.33 -11.78 -2.28
CA SER A 164 9.56 -12.46 -1.90
C SER A 164 9.68 -12.59 -0.38
N ALA A 165 10.60 -13.42 0.07
CA ALA A 165 10.91 -13.54 1.50
C ALA A 165 11.41 -12.20 2.11
N ASN A 166 12.16 -11.39 1.33
CA ASN A 166 12.63 -10.09 1.77
C ASN A 166 11.49 -9.06 1.87
N GLU A 167 10.53 -9.11 0.94
CA GLU A 167 9.32 -8.28 1.00
C GLU A 167 8.48 -8.59 2.26
N ILE A 168 8.25 -9.89 2.54
CA ILE A 168 7.55 -10.34 3.74
C ILE A 168 8.31 -9.93 5.01
N ALA A 169 9.64 -9.99 5.02
CA ALA A 169 10.45 -9.53 6.15
C ALA A 169 10.29 -8.01 6.39
N CYS A 170 10.22 -7.20 5.33
CA CYS A 170 9.92 -5.77 5.46
C CYS A 170 8.52 -5.52 6.03
N ILE A 171 7.49 -6.26 5.57
CA ILE A 171 6.13 -6.18 6.09
C ILE A 171 6.11 -6.56 7.58
N ARG A 172 6.77 -7.64 7.99
CA ARG A 172 6.85 -8.05 9.41
C ARG A 172 7.49 -6.98 10.30
N GLU A 173 8.59 -6.39 9.85
CA GLU A 173 9.26 -5.34 10.64
C GLU A 173 8.41 -4.07 10.73
N ALA A 174 7.79 -3.65 9.63
CA ALA A 174 6.85 -2.54 9.63
C ALA A 174 5.67 -2.80 10.58
N THR A 175 5.11 -4.01 10.55
CA THR A 175 4.02 -4.42 11.47
C THR A 175 4.49 -4.41 12.93
N ARG A 176 5.69 -4.93 13.23
CA ARG A 176 6.25 -4.91 14.59
C ARG A 176 6.36 -3.48 15.13
N ILE A 177 6.82 -2.54 14.31
CA ILE A 177 6.91 -1.12 14.69
C ILE A 177 5.52 -0.52 14.88
N THR A 178 4.57 -0.88 14.02
CA THR A 178 3.17 -0.45 14.13
C THR A 178 2.53 -0.92 15.45
N GLU A 179 2.81 -2.15 15.89
CA GLU A 179 2.35 -2.66 17.18
C GLU A 179 2.94 -1.89 18.37
N LEU A 180 4.21 -1.45 18.28
CA LEU A 180 4.79 -0.57 19.30
C LEU A 180 4.06 0.77 19.35
N ALA A 181 3.76 1.36 18.20
CA ALA A 181 3.00 2.61 18.12
C ALA A 181 1.58 2.43 18.67
N THR A 182 0.92 1.31 18.36
CA THR A 182 -0.41 0.99 18.91
C THR A 182 -0.38 0.90 20.43
N LYS A 183 0.60 0.23 21.02
CA LYS A 183 0.78 0.19 22.48
C LYS A 183 1.03 1.58 23.08
N ALA A 184 1.88 2.39 22.43
CA ALA A 184 2.17 3.75 22.88
C ALA A 184 0.92 4.64 22.86
N VAL A 185 0.11 4.56 21.81
CA VAL A 185 -1.16 5.30 21.70
C VAL A 185 -2.15 4.85 22.78
N MET A 186 -2.30 3.53 22.99
CA MET A 186 -3.17 2.99 24.03
C MET A 186 -2.76 3.46 25.45
N ALA A 187 -1.45 3.58 25.72
CA ALA A 187 -0.94 4.07 27.00
C ALA A 187 -1.22 5.56 27.25
N GLU A 188 -1.39 6.35 26.18
CA GLU A 188 -1.70 7.79 26.26
C GLU A 188 -3.19 8.11 26.07
N LEU A 189 -4.00 7.08 25.73
CA LEU A 189 -5.44 7.24 25.50
C LEU A 189 -6.16 7.54 26.81
N LYS A 190 -6.79 8.73 26.87
CA LYS A 190 -7.62 9.16 28.02
C LYS A 190 -8.57 10.29 27.60
N PRO A 191 -9.65 10.51 28.34
CA PRO A 191 -10.54 11.64 28.10
C PRO A 191 -9.78 12.97 28.10
N GLY A 192 -10.15 13.89 27.23
CA GLY A 192 -9.53 15.19 27.06
C GLY A 192 -8.40 15.26 26.04
N LYS A 193 -7.83 14.12 25.61
CA LYS A 193 -6.93 14.07 24.47
C LYS A 193 -7.68 14.32 23.17
N THR A 194 -7.00 14.89 22.19
CA THR A 194 -7.52 15.00 20.81
C THR A 194 -7.07 13.84 19.94
N GLU A 195 -7.81 13.59 18.86
CA GLU A 195 -7.41 12.60 17.84
C GLU A 195 -5.99 12.87 17.30
N LEU A 196 -5.65 14.17 17.06
CA LEU A 196 -4.33 14.56 16.54
C LEU A 196 -3.20 14.37 17.56
N GLU A 197 -3.44 14.58 18.88
CA GLU A 197 -2.42 14.28 19.88
C GLU A 197 -2.05 12.80 19.89
N LEU A 198 -3.02 11.89 19.71
CA LEU A 198 -2.75 10.46 19.61
C LEU A 198 -1.99 10.08 18.33
N VAL A 199 -2.31 10.71 17.20
CA VAL A 199 -1.52 10.56 15.96
C VAL A 199 -0.07 11.01 16.20
N GLY A 200 0.14 12.13 16.88
CA GLY A 200 1.49 12.59 17.24
C GLY A 200 2.29 11.59 18.08
N VAL A 201 1.63 10.88 19.00
CA VAL A 201 2.24 9.79 19.78
C VAL A 201 2.66 8.64 18.86
N ALA A 202 1.78 8.24 17.94
CA ALA A 202 2.07 7.17 16.97
C ALA A 202 3.25 7.55 16.07
N GLN A 203 3.23 8.76 15.49
CA GLN A 203 4.31 9.25 14.62
C GLN A 203 5.66 9.26 15.34
N LYS A 204 5.71 9.83 16.55
CA LYS A 204 6.94 9.81 17.36
C LYS A 204 7.46 8.38 17.53
N CYS A 205 6.58 7.45 17.90
CA CYS A 205 6.96 6.07 18.15
C CYS A 205 7.52 5.36 16.90
N ILE A 206 6.88 5.51 15.73
CA ILE A 206 7.35 4.82 14.52
C ILE A 206 8.74 5.32 14.09
N TYR A 207 8.99 6.63 14.13
CA TYR A 207 10.30 7.19 13.76
C TYR A 207 11.40 6.81 14.76
N GLU A 208 11.15 6.82 16.05
CA GLU A 208 12.09 6.38 17.09
C GLU A 208 12.47 4.89 16.95
N ASN A 209 11.58 4.09 16.36
CA ASN A 209 11.82 2.66 16.13
C ASN A 209 12.32 2.32 14.72
N GLY A 210 12.68 3.33 13.91
CA GLY A 210 13.39 3.16 12.65
C GLY A 210 12.52 3.02 11.40
N ALA A 211 11.23 3.34 11.47
CA ALA A 211 10.41 3.49 10.27
C ALA A 211 10.91 4.67 9.43
N GLU A 212 10.83 4.53 8.12
CA GLU A 212 11.20 5.61 7.20
C GLU A 212 10.10 6.66 7.07
N TYR A 213 8.84 6.26 7.30
CA TYR A 213 7.66 7.12 7.26
C TYR A 213 6.44 6.38 7.82
N GLU A 214 5.27 7.05 7.88
CA GLU A 214 3.98 6.37 8.05
C GLU A 214 3.60 5.59 6.79
N GLY A 215 2.98 4.42 6.93
CA GLY A 215 2.58 3.58 5.79
C GLY A 215 1.26 4.03 5.16
N LEU A 216 0.38 4.62 5.97
CA LEU A 216 -0.86 5.29 5.58
C LEU A 216 -0.98 6.59 6.41
N PRO A 217 -1.80 7.57 6.01
CA PRO A 217 -2.16 8.67 6.90
C PRO A 217 -2.83 8.11 8.16
N MET A 218 -2.10 8.07 9.29
CA MET A 218 -2.55 7.40 10.51
C MET A 218 -3.84 8.00 11.07
N TYR A 219 -4.74 7.13 11.51
CA TYR A 219 -6.04 7.48 12.07
C TYR A 219 -6.11 7.17 13.56
N CYS A 220 -6.65 8.13 14.32
CA CYS A 220 -7.12 7.94 15.69
C CYS A 220 -8.51 8.56 15.75
N PHE A 221 -9.53 7.90 15.19
CA PHE A 221 -10.89 8.44 15.13
C PHE A 221 -11.66 8.11 16.40
N ALA A 222 -12.38 9.10 16.95
CA ALA A 222 -13.21 8.90 18.10
C ALA A 222 -14.71 8.94 17.77
N GLU A 223 -15.49 8.02 18.32
CA GLU A 223 -16.95 7.92 18.25
C GLU A 223 -17.49 8.18 16.83
N LYS A 224 -18.21 9.27 16.60
CA LYS A 224 -18.86 9.58 15.32
C LYS A 224 -17.88 9.56 14.13
N SER A 225 -16.63 9.91 14.33
CA SER A 225 -15.60 9.89 13.27
C SER A 225 -15.27 8.47 12.83
N THR A 226 -15.47 7.45 13.67
CA THR A 226 -15.20 6.06 13.37
C THR A 226 -16.10 5.47 12.26
N ARG A 227 -17.19 6.17 11.91
CA ARG A 227 -18.06 5.79 10.77
C ARG A 227 -17.41 6.04 9.41
N HIS A 228 -16.35 6.83 9.38
CA HIS A 228 -15.67 7.15 8.14
C HIS A 228 -14.77 5.97 7.74
N ALA A 229 -15.03 5.36 6.61
CA ALA A 229 -14.14 4.35 6.02
C ALA A 229 -12.78 4.97 5.65
N ILE A 230 -12.80 6.22 5.15
CA ILE A 230 -11.62 7.01 4.80
C ILE A 230 -11.82 8.42 5.37
N SER A 231 -10.84 8.92 6.14
CA SER A 231 -10.88 10.28 6.69
C SER A 231 -9.49 10.68 7.22
N ARG A 232 -9.45 11.76 7.97
CA ARG A 232 -8.27 12.23 8.72
C ARG A 232 -8.65 12.52 10.15
N SER A 233 -7.73 12.28 11.07
CA SER A 233 -7.86 12.70 12.46
C SER A 233 -7.98 14.22 12.56
N SER A 234 -8.67 14.68 13.60
CA SER A 234 -9.04 16.08 13.78
C SER A 234 -8.76 16.57 15.22
N TYR A 235 -9.13 17.80 15.51
CA TYR A 235 -9.09 18.36 16.86
C TYR A 235 -10.21 17.85 17.78
N LYS A 236 -10.95 16.82 17.37
CA LYS A 236 -11.99 16.23 18.18
C LYS A 236 -11.42 15.72 19.49
N VAL A 237 -12.06 16.11 20.60
CA VAL A 237 -11.69 15.69 21.94
C VAL A 237 -12.37 14.38 22.28
N ILE A 238 -11.58 13.41 22.71
CA ILE A 238 -12.01 12.08 23.13
C ILE A 238 -12.71 12.16 24.49
N GLN A 239 -13.82 11.44 24.61
CA GLN A 239 -14.62 11.40 25.83
C GLN A 239 -14.57 10.01 26.46
N GLU A 240 -14.94 9.92 27.72
CA GLU A 240 -15.17 8.65 28.41
C GLU A 240 -16.26 7.84 27.69
N GLY A 241 -16.00 6.56 27.43
CA GLY A 241 -16.90 5.65 26.72
C GLY A 241 -16.86 5.76 25.19
N ASP A 242 -16.00 6.63 24.61
CA ASP A 242 -15.81 6.69 23.17
C ASP A 242 -15.10 5.44 22.64
N ILE A 243 -15.59 4.88 21.51
CA ILE A 243 -14.77 4.00 20.68
C ILE A 243 -13.74 4.88 19.98
N VAL A 244 -12.48 4.52 20.09
CA VAL A 244 -11.37 5.13 19.37
C VAL A 244 -10.81 4.09 18.37
N GLN A 245 -11.06 4.34 17.10
CA GLN A 245 -10.51 3.50 16.03
C GLN A 245 -9.07 3.92 15.76
N LEU A 246 -8.15 3.03 16.00
CA LEU A 246 -6.75 3.19 15.61
C LEU A 246 -6.54 2.51 14.26
N ASN A 247 -6.04 3.23 13.26
CA ASN A 247 -5.44 2.67 12.06
C ASN A 247 -4.05 3.27 11.93
N LEU A 248 -3.08 2.50 12.34
CA LEU A 248 -1.68 2.90 12.41
C LEU A 248 -0.85 2.07 11.44
N SER A 249 0.22 2.66 10.94
CA SER A 249 1.11 2.01 9.99
C SER A 249 2.50 2.60 10.05
N ALA A 250 3.50 1.76 9.98
CA ALA A 250 4.90 2.12 9.75
C ALA A 250 5.32 1.67 8.35
N LYS A 251 6.36 2.31 7.79
CA LYS A 251 6.91 1.98 6.48
C LYS A 251 8.35 1.52 6.60
N ILE A 252 8.68 0.37 6.02
CA ILE A 252 10.03 -0.18 5.92
C ILE A 252 10.31 -0.56 4.46
N CYS A 253 11.32 0.03 3.85
CA CYS A 253 11.64 -0.15 2.42
C CYS A 253 10.45 0.04 1.48
N GLY A 254 9.52 0.94 1.84
CA GLY A 254 8.27 1.18 1.12
C GLY A 254 7.10 0.29 1.55
N TYR A 255 7.34 -0.85 2.17
CA TYR A 255 6.28 -1.76 2.61
C TYR A 255 5.51 -1.18 3.79
N SER A 256 4.18 -1.11 3.64
CA SER A 256 3.29 -0.27 4.42
C SER A 256 2.06 -1.03 4.96
N PRO A 257 2.25 -2.12 5.73
CA PRO A 257 1.11 -2.80 6.37
C PRO A 257 0.48 -1.90 7.43
N SER A 258 -0.79 -2.14 7.75
CA SER A 258 -1.49 -1.42 8.80
C SER A 258 -1.98 -2.33 9.93
N ILE A 259 -2.34 -1.73 11.06
CA ILE A 259 -3.11 -2.34 12.14
C ILE A 259 -4.31 -1.45 12.41
N GLY A 260 -5.50 -2.01 12.18
CA GLY A 260 -6.78 -1.42 12.54
C GLY A 260 -7.32 -2.05 13.82
N LEU A 261 -7.57 -1.23 14.84
CA LEU A 261 -7.98 -1.71 16.15
C LEU A 261 -9.00 -0.77 16.81
N PRO A 262 -10.22 -1.26 17.14
CA PRO A 262 -11.18 -0.49 17.92
C PRO A 262 -10.84 -0.62 19.41
N VAL A 263 -10.54 0.52 20.05
CA VAL A 263 -10.21 0.62 21.48
C VAL A 263 -11.23 1.51 22.15
N CYS A 264 -11.67 1.18 23.34
CA CYS A 264 -12.56 2.05 24.12
C CYS A 264 -11.77 2.89 25.12
N CYS A 265 -12.04 4.17 25.15
CA CYS A 265 -11.60 5.06 26.22
C CYS A 265 -12.56 4.89 27.41
N GLY A 266 -12.19 4.06 28.39
CA GLY A 266 -13.08 3.63 29.47
C GLY A 266 -13.85 2.34 29.12
N LYS A 267 -15.14 2.28 29.45
CA LYS A 267 -15.96 1.06 29.28
C LYS A 267 -16.92 1.16 28.11
N LEU A 268 -17.00 0.07 27.34
CA LEU A 268 -17.97 -0.11 26.25
C LEU A 268 -19.40 -0.26 26.78
N SER A 269 -20.34 0.42 26.15
CA SER A 269 -21.75 0.07 26.30
C SER A 269 -22.03 -1.34 25.77
N PRO A 270 -23.10 -2.02 26.21
CA PRO A 270 -23.46 -3.36 25.70
C PRO A 270 -23.57 -3.40 24.17
N GLU A 271 -24.19 -2.39 23.56
CA GLU A 271 -24.32 -2.27 22.09
C GLU A 271 -22.97 -2.19 21.38
N LYS A 272 -22.07 -1.32 21.86
CA LYS A 272 -20.72 -1.17 21.32
C LYS A 272 -19.93 -2.46 21.45
N ARG A 273 -20.01 -3.11 22.62
CA ARG A 273 -19.31 -4.37 22.90
C ARG A 273 -19.76 -5.48 21.95
N GLU A 274 -21.07 -5.60 21.70
CA GLU A 274 -21.64 -6.58 20.78
C GLU A 274 -21.07 -6.40 19.36
N LEU A 275 -21.06 -5.18 18.82
CA LEU A 275 -20.56 -4.91 17.46
C LEU A 275 -19.04 -5.04 17.36
N VAL A 276 -18.29 -4.64 18.39
CA VAL A 276 -16.82 -4.81 18.44
C VAL A 276 -16.48 -6.31 18.43
N GLN A 277 -17.20 -7.13 19.24
CA GLN A 277 -17.00 -8.57 19.25
C GLN A 277 -17.40 -9.20 17.92
N PHE A 278 -18.57 -8.84 17.36
CA PHE A 278 -18.99 -9.32 16.05
C PHE A 278 -17.94 -9.03 14.96
N GLY A 279 -17.38 -7.82 14.95
CA GLY A 279 -16.30 -7.49 13.99
C GLY A 279 -15.07 -8.38 14.16
N LEU A 280 -14.68 -8.69 15.39
CA LEU A 280 -13.58 -9.62 15.67
C LEU A 280 -13.91 -11.05 15.21
N ASP A 281 -15.14 -11.52 15.45
CA ASP A 281 -15.58 -12.84 15.01
C ASP A 281 -15.59 -12.95 13.48
N ALA A 282 -16.01 -11.89 12.77
CA ALA A 282 -15.97 -11.81 11.31
C ALA A 282 -14.52 -11.77 10.78
N HIS A 283 -13.61 -11.08 11.49
CA HIS A 283 -12.17 -11.07 11.18
C HIS A 283 -11.58 -12.49 11.28
N TYR A 284 -11.85 -13.21 12.37
CA TYR A 284 -11.39 -14.59 12.53
C TYR A 284 -12.03 -15.55 11.54
N TRP A 285 -13.31 -15.36 11.24
CA TRP A 285 -13.96 -16.15 10.19
C TRP A 285 -13.21 -16.00 8.87
N THR A 286 -12.79 -14.78 8.51
CA THR A 286 -12.00 -14.53 7.30
C THR A 286 -10.64 -15.24 7.37
N GLU A 287 -9.90 -15.10 8.47
CA GLU A 287 -8.58 -15.73 8.66
C GLU A 287 -8.65 -17.25 8.46
N GLU A 288 -9.70 -17.92 8.98
CA GLU A 288 -9.91 -19.36 8.84
C GLU A 288 -10.17 -19.81 7.39
N HIS A 289 -10.68 -18.91 6.53
CA HIS A 289 -11.03 -19.20 5.14
C HIS A 289 -9.94 -18.83 4.14
N LEU A 290 -8.86 -18.15 4.57
CA LEU A 290 -7.73 -17.79 3.73
C LEU A 290 -6.75 -18.96 3.61
N LYS A 291 -6.89 -19.75 2.53
CA LYS A 291 -6.06 -20.94 2.26
C LYS A 291 -5.64 -20.96 0.79
N PRO A 292 -4.48 -21.52 0.46
CA PRO A 292 -4.06 -21.67 -0.93
C PRO A 292 -5.07 -22.49 -1.73
N GLY A 293 -5.32 -22.11 -2.98
CA GLY A 293 -6.26 -22.75 -3.90
C GLY A 293 -7.73 -22.34 -3.69
N VAL A 294 -8.06 -21.56 -2.66
CA VAL A 294 -9.42 -21.02 -2.48
C VAL A 294 -9.62 -19.85 -3.45
N LEU A 295 -10.77 -19.81 -4.11
CA LEU A 295 -11.14 -18.70 -4.97
C LEU A 295 -11.48 -17.45 -4.12
N ALA A 296 -10.87 -16.33 -4.42
CA ALA A 296 -11.04 -15.09 -3.65
C ALA A 296 -12.51 -14.63 -3.57
N SER A 297 -13.28 -14.80 -4.65
CA SER A 297 -14.72 -14.47 -4.65
C SER A 297 -15.55 -15.36 -3.74
N ASP A 298 -15.11 -16.59 -3.44
CA ASP A 298 -15.85 -17.47 -2.54
C ASP A 298 -15.65 -17.03 -1.07
N VAL A 299 -14.45 -16.57 -0.72
CA VAL A 299 -14.23 -15.94 0.59
C VAL A 299 -15.06 -14.67 0.73
N ALA A 300 -15.10 -13.81 -0.29
CA ALA A 300 -15.89 -12.58 -0.25
C ALA A 300 -17.41 -12.85 -0.12
N LYS A 301 -17.94 -13.84 -0.84
CA LYS A 301 -19.34 -14.26 -0.74
C LYS A 301 -19.66 -14.84 0.65
N GLY A 302 -18.80 -15.73 1.14
CA GLY A 302 -18.96 -16.34 2.45
C GLY A 302 -18.90 -15.31 3.59
N PHE A 303 -18.08 -14.26 3.45
CA PHE A 303 -18.02 -13.15 4.40
C PHE A 303 -19.35 -12.37 4.46
N ILE A 304 -19.99 -12.12 3.33
CA ILE A 304 -21.31 -11.48 3.29
C ILE A 304 -22.36 -12.40 3.94
N GLU A 305 -22.32 -13.70 3.62
CA GLU A 305 -23.22 -14.68 4.26
C GLU A 305 -23.01 -14.76 5.77
N PHE A 306 -21.79 -14.59 6.26
CA PHE A 306 -21.50 -14.52 7.70
C PHE A 306 -22.24 -13.37 8.36
N TYR A 307 -22.22 -12.17 7.75
CA TYR A 307 -23.00 -11.02 8.25
C TYR A 307 -24.51 -11.30 8.24
N GLU A 308 -25.03 -11.91 7.17
CA GLU A 308 -26.46 -12.26 7.04
C GLU A 308 -26.91 -13.27 8.10
N LYS A 309 -26.16 -14.34 8.28
CA LYS A 309 -26.45 -15.40 9.28
C LYS A 309 -26.46 -14.88 10.72
N ASN A 310 -25.68 -13.85 11.01
CA ASN A 310 -25.63 -13.21 12.32
C ASN A 310 -26.57 -12.01 12.46
N GLY A 311 -27.46 -11.75 11.46
CA GLY A 311 -28.39 -10.62 11.49
C GLY A 311 -27.72 -9.24 11.45
N LYS A 312 -26.52 -9.16 10.88
CA LYS A 312 -25.70 -7.94 10.80
C LYS A 312 -25.51 -7.44 9.37
N ARG A 313 -26.37 -7.83 8.42
CA ARG A 313 -26.26 -7.42 7.02
C ARG A 313 -26.22 -5.90 6.83
N ASP A 314 -27.00 -5.17 7.62
CA ASP A 314 -27.06 -3.70 7.59
C ASP A 314 -25.79 -3.05 8.17
N ASN A 315 -24.95 -3.81 8.87
CA ASN A 315 -23.67 -3.36 9.40
C ASN A 315 -22.49 -3.60 8.43
N TYR A 316 -22.74 -4.30 7.30
CA TYR A 316 -21.74 -4.54 6.26
C TYR A 316 -21.57 -3.33 5.37
N PHE A 317 -20.33 -2.99 5.04
CA PHE A 317 -19.99 -1.93 4.08
C PHE A 317 -19.10 -2.46 2.96
N TYR A 318 -17.96 -3.08 3.30
CA TYR A 318 -17.02 -3.72 2.37
C TYR A 318 -16.20 -4.80 3.10
N GLY A 319 -15.29 -5.44 2.41
CA GLY A 319 -14.41 -6.47 2.91
C GLY A 319 -14.51 -7.74 2.07
N PRO A 320 -13.78 -8.78 2.45
CA PRO A 320 -13.03 -8.99 3.70
C PRO A 320 -11.57 -8.54 3.64
N CYS A 321 -10.98 -8.43 2.44
CA CYS A 321 -9.53 -8.22 2.30
C CYS A 321 -9.18 -7.34 1.09
N HIS A 322 -8.05 -6.67 1.18
CA HIS A 322 -7.33 -6.12 0.03
C HIS A 322 -5.85 -6.51 0.11
N GLY A 323 -5.16 -6.52 -1.04
CA GLY A 323 -3.72 -6.72 -1.08
C GLY A 323 -2.97 -5.65 -0.29
N THR A 324 -1.82 -6.01 0.26
CA THR A 324 -0.93 -5.08 0.93
C THR A 324 0.53 -5.33 0.54
N GLY A 325 1.32 -4.28 0.52
CA GLY A 325 2.73 -4.36 0.15
C GLY A 325 3.40 -3.00 0.19
N LEU A 326 3.87 -2.50 -0.96
CA LEU A 326 4.51 -1.19 -1.09
C LEU A 326 3.54 -0.02 -0.84
N ILE A 327 2.25 -0.22 -1.10
CA ILE A 327 1.16 0.64 -0.66
C ILE A 327 0.29 -0.18 0.28
N GLU A 328 -0.29 0.46 1.27
CA GLU A 328 -1.13 -0.20 2.26
C GLU A 328 -2.33 -0.90 1.61
N VAL A 329 -3.00 -0.21 0.66
CA VAL A 329 -4.04 -0.78 -0.19
C VAL A 329 -3.49 -0.99 -1.59
N GLU A 330 -3.24 -2.23 -1.99
CA GLU A 330 -2.84 -2.58 -3.36
C GLU A 330 -3.66 -3.75 -3.92
N ALA A 331 -3.58 -3.93 -5.23
CA ALA A 331 -4.18 -5.09 -5.88
C ALA A 331 -3.45 -6.41 -5.47
N PRO A 332 -4.17 -7.54 -5.43
CA PRO A 332 -5.58 -7.69 -5.80
C PRO A 332 -6.55 -7.42 -4.64
N TRP A 333 -7.74 -6.90 -4.96
CA TRP A 333 -8.87 -6.86 -4.03
C TRP A 333 -9.57 -8.21 -3.95
N MET A 334 -10.19 -8.49 -2.81
CA MET A 334 -11.02 -9.67 -2.61
C MET A 334 -12.49 -9.26 -2.59
N GLU A 335 -13.15 -9.48 -3.73
CA GLU A 335 -14.52 -9.10 -3.99
C GLU A 335 -15.32 -10.29 -4.56
N THR A 336 -16.63 -10.18 -4.58
CA THR A 336 -17.51 -11.23 -5.14
C THR A 336 -17.30 -11.48 -6.64
N SER A 337 -16.66 -10.54 -7.34
CA SER A 337 -16.26 -10.61 -8.75
C SER A 337 -14.81 -11.09 -8.97
N SER A 338 -14.04 -11.33 -7.92
CA SER A 338 -12.64 -11.76 -8.03
C SER A 338 -12.54 -13.15 -8.66
N ASP A 339 -11.68 -13.31 -9.67
CA ASP A 339 -11.51 -14.51 -10.48
C ASP A 339 -10.15 -15.22 -10.29
N TYR A 340 -9.47 -14.93 -9.18
CA TYR A 340 -8.16 -15.48 -8.86
C TYR A 340 -8.20 -16.41 -7.65
N GLU A 341 -7.33 -17.43 -7.67
CA GLU A 341 -7.07 -18.29 -6.52
C GLU A 341 -6.01 -17.69 -5.59
N LEU A 342 -6.16 -17.93 -4.29
CA LEU A 342 -5.15 -17.57 -3.31
C LEU A 342 -3.91 -18.45 -3.49
N MET A 343 -2.74 -17.84 -3.49
CA MET A 343 -1.46 -18.52 -3.67
C MET A 343 -0.52 -18.23 -2.50
N PRO A 344 0.39 -19.15 -2.16
CA PRO A 344 1.43 -18.89 -1.16
C PRO A 344 2.22 -17.59 -1.46
N ASN A 345 2.55 -16.86 -0.41
CA ASN A 345 3.23 -15.57 -0.45
C ASN A 345 2.40 -14.40 -1.02
N MET A 346 1.11 -14.55 -1.29
CA MET A 346 0.23 -13.40 -1.37
C MET A 346 0.07 -12.79 0.01
N THR A 347 0.08 -11.46 0.10
CA THR A 347 -0.16 -10.74 1.36
C THR A 347 -1.41 -9.89 1.26
N PHE A 348 -2.21 -9.92 2.31
CA PHE A 348 -3.46 -9.18 2.42
C PHE A 348 -3.57 -8.46 3.76
N GLN A 349 -4.29 -7.36 3.78
CA GLN A 349 -4.93 -6.88 4.98
C GLN A 349 -6.29 -7.60 5.11
N ILE A 350 -6.52 -8.31 6.21
CA ILE A 350 -7.89 -8.66 6.58
C ILE A 350 -8.48 -7.37 7.13
N ASP A 351 -9.39 -6.75 6.39
CA ASP A 351 -10.00 -5.46 6.70
C ASP A 351 -11.51 -5.63 6.93
N THR A 352 -11.87 -5.88 8.18
CA THR A 352 -13.25 -6.06 8.60
C THR A 352 -13.82 -4.75 9.11
N PHE A 353 -14.62 -4.07 8.31
CA PHE A 353 -15.30 -2.84 8.68
C PHE A 353 -16.76 -3.12 9.06
N VAL A 354 -17.16 -2.69 10.27
CA VAL A 354 -18.53 -2.80 10.77
C VAL A 354 -19.07 -1.39 10.97
N THR A 355 -20.19 -1.08 10.31
CA THR A 355 -20.82 0.24 10.39
C THR A 355 -22.07 0.23 11.26
N SER A 356 -22.39 1.37 11.88
CA SER A 356 -23.68 1.63 12.54
C SER A 356 -24.08 3.09 12.33
N PRO A 357 -25.32 3.49 12.68
CA PRO A 357 -25.76 4.87 12.53
C PRO A 357 -24.97 5.89 13.36
N THR A 358 -24.39 5.48 14.48
CA THR A 358 -23.74 6.37 15.45
C THR A 358 -22.22 6.23 15.49
N PHE A 359 -21.67 5.05 15.25
CA PHE A 359 -20.24 4.75 15.22
C PHE A 359 -19.94 3.66 14.17
N GLY A 360 -18.68 3.42 13.91
CA GLY A 360 -18.18 2.27 13.15
C GLY A 360 -16.96 1.69 13.85
N LEU A 361 -16.43 0.61 13.31
CA LEU A 361 -15.19 0.02 13.80
C LEU A 361 -14.51 -0.77 12.68
N ARG A 362 -13.21 -1.00 12.85
CA ARG A 362 -12.40 -1.78 11.93
C ARG A 362 -11.45 -2.69 12.70
N TRP A 363 -11.46 -3.96 12.35
CA TRP A 363 -10.43 -4.90 12.70
C TRP A 363 -9.57 -5.15 11.48
N GLU A 364 -8.28 -4.81 11.56
CA GLU A 364 -7.41 -4.91 10.40
C GLU A 364 -6.02 -5.39 10.80
N LYS A 365 -5.52 -6.42 10.09
CA LYS A 365 -4.17 -6.98 10.30
C LYS A 365 -3.60 -7.54 9.00
N PRO A 366 -2.27 -7.44 8.79
CA PRO A 366 -1.62 -8.04 7.65
C PRO A 366 -1.42 -9.54 7.85
N ILE A 367 -1.71 -10.30 6.80
CA ILE A 367 -1.45 -11.73 6.72
C ILE A 367 -0.63 -12.08 5.48
N ALA A 368 0.00 -13.23 5.49
CA ALA A 368 0.56 -13.89 4.31
C ALA A 368 -0.08 -15.26 4.13
N ILE A 369 -0.47 -15.58 2.89
CA ILE A 369 -0.89 -16.94 2.54
C ILE A 369 0.32 -17.87 2.63
N THR A 370 0.17 -19.01 3.29
CA THR A 370 1.18 -20.05 3.44
C THR A 370 0.85 -21.25 2.55
N GLU A 371 1.65 -22.30 2.61
CA GLU A 371 1.38 -23.57 1.88
C GLU A 371 0.12 -24.29 2.38
N THR A 372 -0.38 -23.99 3.58
CA THR A 372 -1.48 -24.73 4.22
C THR A 372 -2.62 -23.87 4.77
N GLY A 373 -2.46 -22.54 4.78
CA GLY A 373 -3.42 -21.60 5.36
C GLY A 373 -2.93 -20.16 5.20
N CYS A 374 -3.07 -19.37 6.25
CA CYS A 374 -2.45 -18.04 6.31
C CYS A 374 -1.71 -17.84 7.63
N GLU A 375 -0.80 -16.88 7.64
CA GLU A 375 -0.01 -16.48 8.80
C GLU A 375 -0.28 -15.01 9.12
N ASN A 376 -0.65 -14.73 10.36
CA ASN A 376 -0.74 -13.37 10.87
C ASN A 376 0.66 -12.77 11.01
N LEU A 377 0.91 -11.64 10.35
CA LEU A 377 2.23 -10.97 10.36
C LEU A 377 2.40 -9.99 11.53
N ALA A 378 1.38 -9.84 12.40
CA ALA A 378 1.42 -9.03 13.61
C ALA A 378 1.95 -9.86 14.80
N PRO A 379 3.24 -9.74 15.20
CA PRO A 379 3.86 -10.67 16.14
C PRO A 379 3.32 -10.59 17.57
N ALA A 380 2.90 -9.42 18.03
CA ALA A 380 2.33 -9.25 19.37
C ALA A 380 0.84 -9.56 19.44
N GLN A 381 0.16 -9.71 18.30
CA GLN A 381 -1.26 -10.08 18.20
C GLN A 381 -2.18 -9.24 19.13
N ILE A 382 -1.98 -7.93 19.17
CA ILE A 382 -2.79 -7.03 20.00
C ILE A 382 -4.27 -7.15 19.60
N GLY A 383 -5.16 -7.26 20.61
CA GLY A 383 -6.60 -7.31 20.38
C GLY A 383 -7.17 -8.69 20.05
N THR A 384 -6.37 -9.75 20.07
CA THR A 384 -6.87 -11.11 19.75
C THR A 384 -7.81 -11.71 20.79
N ASN A 385 -7.85 -11.16 22.00
CA ASN A 385 -8.63 -11.70 23.13
C ASN A 385 -9.98 -11.02 23.36
N GLY A 386 -10.43 -10.20 22.41
CA GLY A 386 -11.71 -9.50 22.52
C GLY A 386 -11.60 -7.97 22.55
N PRO A 387 -12.69 -7.27 22.85
CA PRO A 387 -12.73 -5.83 22.96
C PRO A 387 -11.73 -5.27 23.98
N ILE A 388 -11.06 -4.19 23.60
CA ILE A 388 -10.05 -3.53 24.42
C ILE A 388 -10.66 -2.31 25.11
N GLU A 389 -10.60 -2.29 26.42
CA GLU A 389 -11.01 -1.16 27.27
C GLU A 389 -9.78 -0.60 27.98
N VAL A 390 -9.52 0.69 27.79
CA VAL A 390 -8.44 1.40 28.48
C VAL A 390 -9.05 2.18 29.62
N GLU A 391 -8.88 1.66 30.84
CA GLU A 391 -9.27 2.34 32.08
C GLU A 391 -8.13 3.27 32.53
N ASN A 392 -8.47 4.53 32.89
CA ASN A 392 -7.51 5.56 33.32
C ASN A 392 -7.41 5.62 34.85
#